data_b965573e3f2762f71a2a1ac937c9d818
#
_entry.id   b965573e3f2762f71a2a1ac937c9d818
#
_cell.length_a   1.000
_cell.length_b   1.000
_cell.length_c   1.000
_cell.angle_alpha   90.00
_cell.angle_beta   90.00
_cell.angle_gamma   90.00
#
_symmetry.space_group_name_H-M   'P 1'
#
loop_
_entity.id
_entity.type
_entity.pdbx_description
1 polymer ?
#
loop_
_entity_poly.entity_id
_entity_poly.type
_entity_poly.pdbx_seq_one_letter_code
_entity_poly.pdbx_strand_id
1 'polypeptide(L)'
;EYGTTFTSIVWKDNLSSTSISELRRAISDLTGELSVVSFDIKFTAPSETYVSTKLYYQYNPLLGASSQSVVDASVQKTVTNYFAVNIGKFAQVFRRSNLLTEVDDTDPSVLSSRADVTLQKRIIPVLTLPENQKFTFGSALKNPDELTTPVVRSGFFKYQNRDVYIRNKLLDKVKVSAEGVVPV
;
A
#
# COMPACT_ATOMS: atom_id res chain seq x y z
N GLU A 1 -2.82 31.67 19.85
CA GLU A 1 -3.55 30.55 19.21
C GLU A 1 -3.20 29.27 19.96
N TYR A 2 -4.20 28.66 20.57
CA TYR A 2 -4.07 27.39 21.26
C TYR A 2 -3.98 26.26 20.24
N GLY A 3 -3.08 25.29 20.46
CA GLY A 3 -2.68 24.34 19.43
C GLY A 3 -3.79 23.37 19.03
N THR A 4 -3.96 23.16 17.73
CA THR A 4 -4.77 22.09 17.18
C THR A 4 -3.93 20.82 17.08
N THR A 5 -4.42 19.72 17.64
CA THR A 5 -3.80 18.40 17.50
C THR A 5 -4.51 17.60 16.43
N PHE A 6 -3.77 17.10 15.45
CA PHE A 6 -4.29 16.20 14.43
C PHE A 6 -4.05 14.75 14.84
N THR A 7 -5.13 13.98 14.91
CA THR A 7 -5.08 12.57 15.29
C THR A 7 -5.57 11.70 14.15
N SER A 8 -4.80 10.67 13.83
CA SER A 8 -5.18 9.65 12.85
C SER A 8 -5.31 8.30 13.55
N ILE A 9 -6.42 7.60 13.29
CA ILE A 9 -6.74 6.33 13.94
C ILE A 9 -7.00 5.28 12.87
N VAL A 10 -6.38 4.11 13.02
CA VAL A 10 -6.73 2.90 12.25
C VAL A 10 -7.70 2.09 13.09
N TRP A 11 -8.92 1.93 12.59
CA TRP A 11 -9.97 1.17 13.26
C TRP A 11 -9.83 -0.32 12.95
N LYS A 12 -10.28 -1.16 13.88
CA LYS A 12 -10.42 -2.59 13.61
C LYS A 12 -11.46 -2.81 12.50
N ASP A 13 -11.23 -3.84 11.71
CA ASP A 13 -12.22 -4.30 10.74
C ASP A 13 -13.56 -4.58 11.43
N ASN A 14 -14.67 -4.31 10.72
CA ASN A 14 -16.05 -4.52 11.16
C ASN A 14 -16.64 -3.49 12.14
N LEU A 15 -16.03 -2.35 12.37
CA LEU A 15 -16.71 -1.26 13.07
C LEU A 15 -17.65 -0.51 12.13
N SER A 16 -18.90 -0.30 12.58
CA SER A 16 -19.85 0.52 11.83
C SER A 16 -19.44 1.99 11.83
N SER A 17 -19.90 2.75 10.83
CA SER A 17 -19.67 4.20 10.78
C SER A 17 -20.22 4.93 12.00
N THR A 18 -21.35 4.43 12.54
CA THR A 18 -21.96 4.95 13.78
C THR A 18 -21.04 4.74 14.97
N SER A 19 -20.53 3.50 15.16
CA SER A 19 -19.62 3.19 16.26
C SER A 19 -18.31 4.00 16.17
N ILE A 20 -17.78 4.24 14.97
CA ILE A 20 -16.62 5.09 14.76
C ILE A 20 -16.91 6.53 15.16
N SER A 21 -18.09 7.05 14.83
CA SER A 21 -18.51 8.41 15.20
C SER A 21 -18.67 8.57 16.71
N GLU A 22 -19.24 7.58 17.37
CA GLU A 22 -19.39 7.55 18.83
C GLU A 22 -18.03 7.51 19.54
N LEU A 23 -17.12 6.67 19.07
CA LEU A 23 -15.77 6.59 19.63
C LEU A 23 -14.99 7.90 19.45
N ARG A 24 -15.08 8.52 18.29
CA ARG A 24 -14.46 9.85 18.06
C ARG A 24 -15.01 10.90 19.00
N ARG A 25 -16.33 10.91 19.21
CA ARG A 25 -16.97 11.82 20.15
C ARG A 25 -16.50 11.56 21.58
N ALA A 26 -16.48 10.30 22.02
CA ALA A 26 -16.01 9.93 23.36
C ALA A 26 -14.54 10.35 23.61
N ILE A 27 -13.66 10.20 22.61
CA ILE A 27 -12.28 10.67 22.70
C ILE A 27 -12.21 12.20 22.81
N SER A 28 -13.01 12.90 22.02
CA SER A 28 -13.07 14.36 22.05
C SER A 28 -13.60 14.89 23.41
N ASP A 29 -14.67 14.29 23.92
CA ASP A 29 -15.29 14.66 25.19
C ASP A 29 -14.31 14.40 26.36
N LEU A 30 -13.67 13.23 26.40
CA LEU A 30 -12.64 12.89 27.42
C LEU A 30 -11.47 13.87 27.39
N THR A 31 -11.05 14.30 26.22
CA THR A 31 -9.95 15.24 26.08
C THR A 31 -10.36 16.63 26.57
N GLY A 32 -11.60 17.04 26.32
CA GLY A 32 -12.16 18.28 26.85
C GLY A 32 -12.22 18.30 28.38
N GLU A 33 -12.54 17.18 29.01
CA GLU A 33 -12.59 17.05 30.47
C GLU A 33 -11.20 17.05 31.15
N LEU A 34 -10.20 16.47 30.48
CA LEU A 34 -8.82 16.33 31.03
C LEU A 34 -7.93 17.55 30.76
N SER A 35 -8.34 18.44 29.91
CA SER A 35 -7.52 19.55 29.42
C SER A 35 -7.64 20.79 30.30
N VAL A 36 -6.54 21.23 30.87
CA VAL A 36 -6.42 22.53 31.59
C VAL A 36 -6.28 23.69 30.60
N VAL A 37 -5.89 23.40 29.37
CA VAL A 37 -5.72 24.35 28.26
C VAL A 37 -6.59 23.93 27.11
N SER A 38 -7.38 24.86 26.57
CA SER A 38 -8.25 24.59 25.40
C SER A 38 -7.39 24.20 24.19
N PHE A 39 -7.49 22.95 23.76
CA PHE A 39 -6.95 22.50 22.49
C PHE A 39 -8.02 21.72 21.71
N ASP A 40 -7.95 21.82 20.40
CA ASP A 40 -8.91 21.21 19.49
C ASP A 40 -8.29 19.94 18.87
N ILE A 41 -9.01 18.81 18.95
CA ILE A 41 -8.61 17.56 18.29
C ILE A 41 -9.32 17.43 16.97
N LYS A 42 -8.55 17.34 15.90
CA LYS A 42 -9.05 17.05 14.55
C LYS A 42 -8.65 15.64 14.12
N PHE A 43 -9.65 14.85 13.77
CA PHE A 43 -9.42 13.52 13.21
C PHE A 43 -9.14 13.62 11.72
N THR A 44 -8.01 13.08 11.29
CA THR A 44 -7.62 12.98 9.89
C THR A 44 -7.61 11.52 9.44
N ALA A 45 -7.92 11.28 8.17
CA ALA A 45 -7.76 9.96 7.60
C ALA A 45 -6.27 9.56 7.55
N PRO A 46 -5.92 8.31 7.90
CA PRO A 46 -4.55 7.84 7.76
C PRO A 46 -4.10 7.84 6.29
N SER A 47 -2.85 8.18 6.06
CA SER A 47 -2.25 8.09 4.73
C SER A 47 -1.81 6.65 4.47
N GLU A 48 -2.63 5.88 3.78
CA GLU A 48 -2.38 4.48 3.49
C GLU A 48 -1.53 4.28 2.24
N THR A 49 -0.66 3.28 2.27
CA THR A 49 0.06 2.79 1.10
C THR A 49 -0.24 1.30 0.96
N TYR A 50 -0.91 0.92 -0.10
CA TYR A 50 -1.23 -0.46 -0.40
C TYR A 50 -0.02 -1.14 -1.04
N VAL A 51 0.25 -2.37 -0.63
CA VAL A 51 1.33 -3.20 -1.16
C VAL A 51 0.70 -4.38 -1.91
N SER A 52 1.07 -4.54 -3.16
CA SER A 52 0.70 -5.71 -3.96
C SER A 52 1.96 -6.47 -4.34
N THR A 53 1.95 -7.78 -4.15
CA THR A 53 3.08 -8.65 -4.47
C THR A 53 2.67 -9.73 -5.46
N LYS A 54 3.54 -9.99 -6.43
CA LYS A 54 3.50 -11.19 -7.26
C LYS A 54 4.68 -12.05 -6.85
N LEU A 55 4.36 -13.21 -6.27
CA LEU A 55 5.35 -14.15 -5.79
C LEU A 55 5.57 -15.25 -6.82
N TYR A 56 6.82 -15.61 -7.02
CA TYR A 56 7.27 -16.74 -7.83
C TYR A 56 8.22 -17.56 -6.98
N TYR A 57 8.08 -18.88 -7.01
CA TYR A 57 9.03 -19.78 -6.36
C TYR A 57 9.37 -20.97 -7.25
N GLN A 58 10.51 -21.57 -7.01
CA GLN A 58 10.97 -22.74 -7.72
C GLN A 58 10.73 -23.97 -6.85
N TYR A 59 9.93 -24.91 -7.38
CA TYR A 59 9.58 -26.16 -6.72
C TYR A 59 10.47 -27.32 -7.23
N ASN A 60 11.00 -28.12 -6.31
CA ASN A 60 11.72 -29.36 -6.63
C ASN A 60 11.07 -30.56 -5.92
N PRO A 61 10.40 -31.46 -6.65
CA PRO A 61 9.70 -32.60 -6.07
C PRO A 61 10.62 -33.64 -5.42
N LEU A 62 11.92 -33.57 -5.66
CA LEU A 62 12.91 -34.52 -5.11
C LEU A 62 13.34 -34.18 -3.68
N LEU A 63 13.08 -32.98 -3.21
CA LEU A 63 13.54 -32.51 -1.90
C LEU A 63 12.45 -32.51 -0.82
N GLY A 64 11.21 -32.73 -1.19
CA GLY A 64 10.06 -32.78 -0.26
C GLY A 64 9.12 -33.93 -0.56
N ALA A 65 8.37 -34.36 0.45
CA ALA A 65 7.33 -35.38 0.31
C ALA A 65 5.97 -34.80 -0.14
N SER A 66 5.85 -33.44 -0.14
CA SER A 66 4.61 -32.74 -0.43
C SER A 66 4.39 -32.60 -1.93
N SER A 67 3.15 -32.78 -2.39
CA SER A 67 2.80 -32.45 -3.78
C SER A 67 2.84 -30.96 -4.00
N GLN A 68 3.05 -30.53 -5.24
CA GLN A 68 3.08 -29.11 -5.61
C GLN A 68 1.85 -28.34 -5.12
N SER A 69 0.65 -28.92 -5.22
CA SER A 69 -0.59 -28.27 -4.79
C SER A 69 -0.64 -28.01 -3.27
N VAL A 70 -0.02 -28.90 -2.47
CA VAL A 70 0.09 -28.72 -1.01
C VAL A 70 1.08 -27.60 -0.71
N VAL A 71 2.20 -27.55 -1.41
CA VAL A 71 3.21 -26.49 -1.27
C VAL A 71 2.61 -25.15 -1.69
N ASP A 72 1.88 -25.07 -2.83
CA ASP A 72 1.16 -23.87 -3.26
C ASP A 72 0.23 -23.32 -2.17
N ALA A 73 -0.59 -24.21 -1.56
CA ALA A 73 -1.50 -23.82 -0.50
C ALA A 73 -0.75 -23.32 0.77
N SER A 74 0.36 -23.98 1.11
CA SER A 74 1.21 -23.58 2.24
C SER A 74 1.87 -22.23 2.01
N VAL A 75 2.45 -22.00 0.85
CA VAL A 75 3.04 -20.73 0.45
C VAL A 75 1.99 -19.61 0.48
N GLN A 76 0.80 -19.84 -0.08
CA GLN A 76 -0.28 -18.87 -0.04
C GLN A 76 -0.71 -18.53 1.40
N LYS A 77 -0.78 -19.52 2.27
CA LYS A 77 -1.07 -19.33 3.70
C LYS A 77 0.02 -18.50 4.39
N THR A 78 1.29 -18.82 4.15
CA THR A 78 2.43 -18.06 4.69
C THR A 78 2.38 -16.60 4.26
N VAL A 79 2.16 -16.32 2.97
CA VAL A 79 2.02 -14.96 2.46
C VAL A 79 0.85 -14.23 3.13
N THR A 80 -0.32 -14.86 3.24
CA THR A 80 -1.49 -14.26 3.89
C THR A 80 -1.22 -13.93 5.35
N ASN A 81 -0.60 -14.86 6.08
CA ASN A 81 -0.23 -14.65 7.48
C ASN A 81 0.81 -13.53 7.65
N TYR A 82 1.82 -13.49 6.78
CA TYR A 82 2.82 -12.41 6.77
C TYR A 82 2.16 -11.04 6.66
N PHE A 83 1.23 -10.87 5.72
CA PHE A 83 0.51 -9.62 5.54
C PHE A 83 -0.37 -9.28 6.74
N ALA A 84 -1.09 -10.26 7.30
CA ALA A 84 -1.95 -10.05 8.47
C ALA A 84 -1.18 -9.60 9.73
N VAL A 85 0.04 -10.11 9.92
CA VAL A 85 0.86 -9.82 11.11
C VAL A 85 1.68 -8.55 10.94
N ASN A 86 2.30 -8.37 9.76
CA ASN A 86 3.34 -7.37 9.54
C ASN A 86 2.83 -6.09 8.85
N ILE A 87 1.58 -6.03 8.39
CA ILE A 87 1.03 -4.90 7.65
C ILE A 87 -0.32 -4.49 8.24
N GLY A 88 -0.69 -3.22 8.09
CA GLY A 88 -1.99 -2.69 8.53
C GLY A 88 -1.94 -1.90 9.83
N LYS A 89 -0.78 -1.64 10.39
CA LYS A 89 -0.61 -0.78 11.58
C LYS A 89 0.29 0.42 11.25
N PHE A 90 0.23 1.44 12.10
CA PHE A 90 1.13 2.59 11.98
C PHE A 90 2.59 2.19 12.12
N ALA A 91 3.46 2.89 11.38
CA ALA A 91 4.91 2.71 11.40
C ALA A 91 5.42 1.31 11.00
N GLN A 92 4.57 0.47 10.41
CA GLN A 92 5.02 -0.81 9.86
C GLN A 92 5.70 -0.62 8.51
N VAL A 93 6.80 -1.35 8.32
CA VAL A 93 7.57 -1.33 7.09
C VAL A 93 7.52 -2.70 6.44
N PHE A 94 6.98 -2.75 5.21
CA PHE A 94 7.07 -3.96 4.40
C PHE A 94 8.52 -4.25 4.02
N ARG A 95 9.01 -5.44 4.34
CA ARG A 95 10.35 -5.92 3.96
C ARG A 95 10.22 -7.16 3.07
N ARG A 96 10.51 -6.98 1.80
CA ARG A 96 10.48 -8.08 0.82
C ARG A 96 11.36 -9.26 1.23
N SER A 97 12.54 -9.01 1.78
CA SER A 97 13.46 -10.07 2.23
C SER A 97 12.83 -10.96 3.30
N ASN A 98 12.15 -10.38 4.29
CA ASN A 98 11.52 -11.16 5.34
C ASN A 98 10.39 -12.06 4.78
N LEU A 99 9.57 -11.52 3.86
CA LEU A 99 8.55 -12.32 3.20
C LEU A 99 9.16 -13.49 2.43
N LEU A 100 10.25 -13.25 1.67
CA LEU A 100 10.91 -14.30 0.89
C LEU A 100 11.53 -15.38 1.80
N THR A 101 12.14 -14.99 2.91
CA THR A 101 12.66 -15.94 3.91
C THR A 101 11.56 -16.84 4.45
N GLU A 102 10.40 -16.27 4.85
CA GLU A 102 9.28 -17.07 5.35
C GLU A 102 8.71 -18.02 4.27
N VAL A 103 8.74 -17.60 3.00
CA VAL A 103 8.32 -18.45 1.88
C VAL A 103 9.32 -19.58 1.62
N ASP A 104 10.61 -19.27 1.60
CA ASP A 104 11.67 -20.28 1.38
C ASP A 104 11.69 -21.32 2.51
N ASP A 105 11.34 -20.93 3.73
CA ASP A 105 11.26 -21.81 4.90
C ASP A 105 9.94 -22.61 4.99
N THR A 106 8.99 -22.39 4.08
CA THR A 106 7.66 -23.03 4.13
C THR A 106 7.73 -24.55 3.92
N ASP A 107 8.56 -25.00 2.97
CA ASP A 107 8.73 -26.44 2.64
C ASP A 107 10.11 -26.66 2.04
N PRO A 108 10.80 -27.77 2.37
CA PRO A 108 12.13 -28.08 1.80
C PRO A 108 12.16 -28.21 0.27
N SER A 109 11.01 -28.42 -0.37
CA SER A 109 10.91 -28.46 -1.84
C SER A 109 10.93 -27.07 -2.50
N VAL A 110 10.84 -25.98 -1.73
CA VAL A 110 11.01 -24.62 -2.21
C VAL A 110 12.48 -24.28 -2.26
N LEU A 111 13.05 -24.17 -3.47
CA LEU A 111 14.50 -23.91 -3.64
C LEU A 111 14.86 -22.44 -3.52
N SER A 112 14.01 -21.59 -4.05
CA SER A 112 14.19 -20.15 -4.04
C SER A 112 12.90 -19.43 -4.37
N SER A 113 12.75 -18.21 -3.90
CA SER A 113 11.61 -17.37 -4.20
C SER A 113 12.01 -15.99 -4.71
N ARG A 114 11.11 -15.37 -5.45
CA ARG A 114 11.22 -14.00 -5.95
C ARG A 114 9.87 -13.30 -5.85
N ALA A 115 9.87 -12.05 -5.44
CA ALA A 115 8.67 -11.23 -5.41
C ALA A 115 8.86 -9.92 -6.19
N ASP A 116 7.88 -9.62 -7.05
CA ASP A 116 7.72 -8.32 -7.66
C ASP A 116 6.75 -7.51 -6.78
N VAL A 117 7.18 -6.36 -6.30
CA VAL A 117 6.42 -5.52 -5.36
C VAL A 117 5.95 -4.27 -6.06
N THR A 118 4.66 -3.98 -5.95
CA THR A 118 4.06 -2.74 -6.44
C THR A 118 3.40 -2.00 -5.29
N LEU A 119 3.68 -0.72 -5.17
CA LEU A 119 3.06 0.17 -4.19
C LEU A 119 1.94 0.98 -4.85
N GLN A 120 0.84 1.19 -4.14
CA GLN A 120 -0.31 1.92 -4.62
C GLN A 120 -0.78 2.93 -3.58
N LYS A 121 -1.05 4.15 -4.03
CA LYS A 121 -1.80 5.18 -3.29
C LYS A 121 -3.18 5.34 -3.91
N ARG A 122 -4.21 5.43 -3.08
CA ARG A 122 -5.58 5.68 -3.53
C ARG A 122 -5.99 7.08 -3.15
N ILE A 123 -6.65 7.77 -4.05
CA ILE A 123 -7.19 9.11 -3.84
C ILE A 123 -8.64 9.15 -4.31
N ILE A 124 -9.42 10.01 -3.69
CA ILE A 124 -10.74 10.41 -4.17
C ILE A 124 -10.59 11.85 -4.65
N PRO A 125 -10.53 12.10 -5.97
CA PRO A 125 -10.33 13.44 -6.48
C PRO A 125 -11.56 14.31 -6.23
N VAL A 126 -11.35 15.57 -5.89
CA VAL A 126 -12.41 16.60 -5.85
C VAL A 126 -12.55 17.17 -7.25
N LEU A 127 -13.62 16.78 -7.96
CA LEU A 127 -13.81 17.11 -9.38
C LEU A 127 -14.12 18.60 -9.67
N THR A 128 -14.48 19.35 -8.64
CA THR A 128 -14.90 20.76 -8.78
C THR A 128 -13.76 21.78 -8.70
N LEU A 129 -12.60 21.38 -8.22
CA LEU A 129 -11.45 22.26 -8.02
C LEU A 129 -10.17 21.61 -8.53
N PRO A 130 -9.31 22.37 -9.25
CA PRO A 130 -7.98 21.89 -9.59
C PRO A 130 -7.15 21.78 -8.30
N GLU A 131 -6.65 20.59 -8.02
CA GLU A 131 -5.87 20.28 -6.82
C GLU A 131 -4.54 19.66 -7.18
N ASN A 132 -3.47 20.14 -6.52
CA ASN A 132 -2.15 19.52 -6.65
C ASN A 132 -2.03 18.35 -5.67
N GLN A 133 -1.98 17.13 -6.20
CA GLN A 133 -1.80 15.91 -5.42
C GLN A 133 -0.32 15.52 -5.36
N LYS A 134 0.22 15.44 -4.15
CA LYS A 134 1.59 14.97 -3.90
C LYS A 134 1.55 13.54 -3.35
N PHE A 135 2.15 12.60 -4.07
CA PHE A 135 2.29 11.22 -3.61
C PHE A 135 3.70 10.97 -3.10
N THR A 136 3.78 10.43 -1.88
CA THR A 136 5.05 10.01 -1.29
C THR A 136 4.95 8.53 -0.95
N PHE A 137 5.88 7.75 -1.47
CA PHE A 137 6.08 6.35 -1.09
C PHE A 137 7.30 6.27 -0.17
N GLY A 138 7.22 5.46 0.88
CA GLY A 138 8.30 5.31 1.85
C GLY A 138 9.57 4.62 1.33
N SER A 139 9.67 4.39 0.02
CA SER A 139 10.82 3.77 -0.64
C SER A 139 11.18 4.51 -1.93
N ALA A 140 12.42 4.38 -2.36
CA ALA A 140 12.86 4.89 -3.66
C ALA A 140 12.06 4.25 -4.80
N LEU A 141 11.72 5.05 -5.80
CA LEU A 141 11.15 4.56 -7.04
C LEU A 141 12.24 3.81 -7.83
N LYS A 142 11.79 2.86 -8.68
CA LYS A 142 12.72 2.17 -9.59
C LYS A 142 13.46 3.20 -10.46
N ASN A 143 14.77 2.96 -10.69
CA ASN A 143 15.56 3.82 -11.55
C ASN A 143 14.96 3.88 -12.97
N PRO A 144 14.72 5.08 -13.54
CA PRO A 144 14.15 5.22 -14.87
C PRO A 144 15.09 4.81 -16.03
N ASP A 145 16.34 4.48 -15.76
CA ASP A 145 17.31 4.08 -16.80
C ASP A 145 16.98 2.75 -17.49
N GLU A 146 16.11 1.93 -16.91
CA GLU A 146 15.59 0.70 -17.51
C GLU A 146 14.21 0.94 -18.15
N LEU A 147 14.17 1.51 -19.30
CA LEU A 147 13.11 2.35 -19.86
C LEU A 147 12.01 1.64 -20.67
N THR A 148 11.72 0.40 -20.43
CA THR A 148 10.64 -0.28 -21.19
C THR A 148 9.27 -0.19 -20.53
N THR A 149 9.21 0.12 -19.23
CA THR A 149 7.94 0.18 -18.48
C THR A 149 7.81 1.46 -17.66
N PRO A 150 6.62 2.09 -17.62
CA PRO A 150 6.41 3.25 -16.77
C PRO A 150 6.61 2.89 -15.30
N VAL A 151 7.33 3.74 -14.56
CA VAL A 151 7.60 3.55 -13.13
C VAL A 151 6.37 3.88 -12.29
N VAL A 152 5.63 4.90 -12.69
CA VAL A 152 4.40 5.36 -12.03
C VAL A 152 3.27 5.39 -13.02
N ARG A 153 2.12 4.83 -12.65
CA ARG A 153 0.89 4.87 -13.44
C ARG A 153 -0.34 4.93 -12.55
N SER A 154 -1.42 5.50 -13.08
CA SER A 154 -2.75 5.39 -12.45
C SER A 154 -3.37 4.01 -12.68
N GLY A 155 -4.48 3.72 -12.01
CA GLY A 155 -5.43 2.71 -12.46
C GLY A 155 -6.11 3.14 -13.77
N PHE A 156 -6.79 2.20 -14.41
CA PHE A 156 -7.63 2.52 -15.57
C PHE A 156 -8.88 3.29 -15.13
N PHE A 157 -9.28 4.26 -15.94
CA PHE A 157 -10.54 4.99 -15.77
C PHE A 157 -11.16 5.29 -17.14
N LYS A 158 -12.46 5.56 -17.18
CA LYS A 158 -13.18 5.89 -18.41
C LYS A 158 -13.02 7.37 -18.75
N TYR A 159 -12.54 7.65 -19.94
CA TYR A 159 -12.52 8.98 -20.51
C TYR A 159 -13.05 8.91 -21.95
N GLN A 160 -14.08 9.68 -22.27
CA GLN A 160 -14.76 9.63 -23.59
C GLN A 160 -15.10 8.18 -24.05
N ASN A 161 -15.61 7.38 -23.13
CA ASN A 161 -15.97 5.97 -23.33
C ASN A 161 -14.81 5.03 -23.67
N ARG A 162 -13.55 5.44 -23.44
CA ARG A 162 -12.35 4.63 -23.61
C ARG A 162 -11.69 4.39 -22.24
N ASP A 163 -11.08 3.23 -22.09
CA ASP A 163 -10.24 2.94 -20.94
C ASP A 163 -8.89 3.64 -21.12
N VAL A 164 -8.58 4.55 -20.22
CA VAL A 164 -7.34 5.32 -20.21
C VAL A 164 -6.64 5.21 -18.87
N TYR A 165 -5.34 5.48 -18.84
CA TYR A 165 -4.58 5.64 -17.62
C TYR A 165 -3.56 6.77 -17.77
N ILE A 166 -3.15 7.34 -16.65
CA ILE A 166 -2.09 8.34 -16.58
C ILE A 166 -0.80 7.61 -16.22
N ARG A 167 0.29 7.95 -16.89
CA ARG A 167 1.62 7.41 -16.56
C ARG A 167 2.68 8.49 -16.62
N ASN A 168 3.82 8.26 -15.95
CA ASN A 168 4.98 9.08 -16.19
C ASN A 168 5.44 8.89 -17.63
N LYS A 169 5.92 9.98 -18.25
CA LYS A 169 6.53 9.92 -19.57
C LYS A 169 7.77 9.03 -19.50
N LEU A 170 7.88 8.06 -20.40
CA LEU A 170 9.11 7.32 -20.60
C LEU A 170 10.14 8.29 -21.18
N LEU A 171 11.32 8.31 -20.55
CA LEU A 171 12.36 9.23 -20.95
C LEU A 171 13.06 8.71 -22.21
N ASP A 172 13.11 9.52 -23.23
CA ASP A 172 14.22 9.45 -24.18
C ASP A 172 15.51 9.75 -23.40
N LYS A 173 16.57 9.03 -23.67
CA LYS A 173 17.88 9.08 -22.95
C LYS A 173 18.47 10.49 -22.77
N VAL A 174 17.82 11.54 -23.24
CA VAL A 174 18.32 12.91 -23.31
C VAL A 174 17.45 13.93 -22.56
N LYS A 175 16.23 13.60 -22.13
CA LYS A 175 15.37 14.57 -21.43
C LYS A 175 14.60 13.93 -20.28
N VAL A 176 14.97 14.32 -19.08
CA VAL A 176 14.20 14.05 -17.87
C VAL A 176 13.02 15.02 -17.83
N SER A 177 11.85 14.62 -18.26
CA SER A 177 10.62 15.35 -17.97
C SER A 177 9.60 14.41 -17.36
N ALA A 178 9.17 14.76 -16.16
CA ALA A 178 8.08 14.10 -15.48
C ALA A 178 6.74 14.63 -16.00
N GLU A 179 6.43 14.38 -17.25
CA GLU A 179 5.13 14.70 -17.81
C GLU A 179 4.47 13.44 -18.27
N GLY A 180 3.28 13.18 -17.76
CA GLY A 180 2.71 11.99 -18.19
C GLY A 180 1.21 11.91 -18.22
N VAL A 181 0.57 12.56 -19.11
CA VAL A 181 -0.76 12.16 -19.56
C VAL A 181 -0.59 11.55 -20.95
N VAL A 182 -0.71 10.24 -21.07
CA VAL A 182 -0.82 9.60 -22.38
C VAL A 182 -2.16 8.89 -22.39
N PRO A 183 -3.16 9.38 -23.13
CA PRO A 183 -4.33 8.60 -23.44
C PRO A 183 -3.86 7.39 -24.26
N VAL A 184 -4.34 6.22 -23.90
CA VAL A 184 -4.13 4.96 -24.63
C VAL A 184 -5.32 4.73 -25.52
#